data_cff3421e18bbc9fa0137d45800c909e1
#
_entry.id   cff3421e18bbc9fa0137d45800c909e1
#
_cell.length_a   1.000
_cell.length_b   1.000
_cell.length_c   1.000
_cell.angle_alpha   90.00
_cell.angle_beta   90.00
_cell.angle_gamma   90.00
#
_symmetry.space_group_name_H-M   'P 1'
#
loop_
_entity.id
_entity.type
_entity.pdbx_description
1 polymer ?
#
loop_
_entity_poly.entity_id
_entity_poly.type
_entity_poly.pdbx_seq_one_letter_code
_entity_poly.pdbx_strand_id
1 'polypeptide(L)'
;MRSVLRPLVGALVSLLVPSLAFAQSNPLYIQFSPASVKGALYKPDAGPAPHIAVLLIHRTSNFLSHIATTELARRGFLVLAMNPRSDNNEAAVRFEENALDIKSGIEFLRRQPGITKVVLLGHSGGGPATSFYQAVAEKGVSFCRGPNKLVECDDALARLPRADGLVLLDAHPGVSVNGLRSLNPAVIDEREPTRIDPALDPFNPANGYDPKRPHYSEAFKQKYFQAQAARMNRLIDLARAALAKKDDDVFLVARGEGARLMELDPSVHHRTMKPQKLLKNDGTIVTGIVESVRRPARGSDRRNASFESGAGMMTLRSFLSANAIRAKDSLDDIDWCSSNNSTDCALPRITVPTLVTAMGAHYFIRDSEIHYEKSASRDKDFIVIEGATHGISPCTACETTPGQYANSEKNFFDYVTRWVAARF
;
A
#
# COMPACT_ATOMS: atom_id res chain seq x y z
N MET A 1 -32.46 -34.24 77.63
CA MET A 1 -32.25 -33.05 76.76
C MET A 1 -31.58 -33.50 75.49
N ARG A 2 -32.36 -33.59 74.40
CA ARG A 2 -31.85 -34.00 73.05
C ARG A 2 -31.69 -32.74 72.21
N SER A 3 -30.46 -32.38 71.78
CA SER A 3 -30.18 -31.31 70.86
C SER A 3 -30.25 -31.83 69.43
N VAL A 4 -31.12 -31.20 68.64
CA VAL A 4 -31.32 -31.51 67.22
C VAL A 4 -30.39 -30.58 66.42
N LEU A 5 -29.36 -31.15 65.74
CA LEU A 5 -28.59 -30.47 64.74
C LEU A 5 -29.40 -30.46 63.42
N ARG A 6 -29.63 -29.26 62.88
CA ARG A 6 -30.15 -29.08 61.50
C ARG A 6 -28.95 -28.96 60.49
N PRO A 7 -28.97 -29.63 59.37
CA PRO A 7 -27.95 -29.42 58.34
C PRO A 7 -28.31 -28.18 57.52
N LEU A 8 -27.35 -27.27 57.37
CA LEU A 8 -27.39 -26.20 56.37
C LEU A 8 -27.03 -26.81 54.98
N VAL A 9 -28.00 -26.80 54.07
CA VAL A 9 -27.77 -27.10 52.65
C VAL A 9 -27.35 -25.81 51.98
N GLY A 10 -26.06 -25.67 51.71
CA GLY A 10 -25.52 -24.58 50.90
C GLY A 10 -25.77 -24.87 49.41
N ALA A 11 -26.61 -24.08 48.77
CA ALA A 11 -26.78 -24.13 47.32
C ALA A 11 -25.58 -23.44 46.64
N LEU A 12 -24.72 -24.22 45.99
CA LEU A 12 -23.70 -23.70 45.05
C LEU A 12 -24.40 -23.19 43.79
N VAL A 13 -24.52 -21.89 43.66
CA VAL A 13 -24.90 -21.26 42.38
C VAL A 13 -23.65 -21.22 41.51
N SER A 14 -23.51 -22.16 40.57
CA SER A 14 -22.52 -22.11 39.53
C SER A 14 -22.88 -21.02 38.53
N LEU A 15 -22.22 -19.87 38.62
CA LEU A 15 -22.23 -18.85 37.59
C LEU A 15 -21.54 -19.41 36.34
N LEU A 16 -22.32 -19.87 35.39
CA LEU A 16 -21.86 -20.12 34.01
C LEU A 16 -21.53 -18.76 33.40
N VAL A 17 -20.27 -18.35 33.50
CA VAL A 17 -19.72 -17.29 32.65
C VAL A 17 -19.66 -17.86 31.25
N PRO A 18 -20.40 -17.32 30.25
CA PRO A 18 -20.23 -17.76 28.91
C PRO A 18 -18.79 -17.39 28.47
N SER A 19 -17.96 -18.40 28.29
CA SER A 19 -16.68 -18.26 27.61
C SER A 19 -17.00 -17.74 26.22
N LEU A 20 -16.78 -16.46 25.94
CA LEU A 20 -16.65 -15.94 24.61
C LEU A 20 -15.36 -16.57 24.05
N ALA A 21 -15.47 -17.80 23.60
CA ALA A 21 -14.48 -18.40 22.73
C ALA A 21 -14.49 -17.55 21.45
N PHE A 22 -13.54 -16.66 21.33
CA PHE A 22 -13.19 -16.08 20.04
C PHE A 22 -12.66 -17.24 19.22
N ALA A 23 -13.53 -17.88 18.45
CA ALA A 23 -13.12 -18.83 17.44
C ALA A 23 -12.22 -18.06 16.47
N GLN A 24 -10.96 -18.39 16.50
CA GLN A 24 -9.99 -17.91 15.50
C GLN A 24 -10.34 -18.67 14.24
N SER A 25 -10.99 -18.00 13.25
CA SER A 25 -11.32 -18.63 11.98
C SER A 25 -10.03 -19.15 11.34
N ASN A 26 -9.86 -20.46 11.31
CA ASN A 26 -8.75 -21.07 10.58
C ASN A 26 -9.01 -20.84 9.09
N PRO A 27 -8.10 -20.15 8.35
CA PRO A 27 -8.30 -19.96 6.93
C PRO A 27 -8.19 -21.28 6.17
N LEU A 28 -8.96 -21.41 5.09
CA LEU A 28 -8.73 -22.44 4.09
C LEU A 28 -7.58 -21.99 3.18
N TYR A 29 -6.47 -22.71 3.20
CA TYR A 29 -5.36 -22.43 2.29
C TYR A 29 -5.61 -23.01 0.91
N ILE A 30 -5.27 -22.22 -0.11
CA ILE A 30 -5.55 -22.49 -1.52
C ILE A 30 -4.27 -22.33 -2.32
N GLN A 31 -4.00 -23.28 -3.21
CA GLN A 31 -2.97 -23.16 -4.21
C GLN A 31 -3.63 -22.91 -5.57
N PHE A 32 -3.20 -21.83 -6.23
CA PHE A 32 -3.67 -21.47 -7.57
C PHE A 32 -2.69 -21.98 -8.64
N SER A 33 -2.93 -21.61 -9.89
CA SER A 33 -2.00 -21.81 -10.99
C SER A 33 -1.45 -20.44 -11.43
N PRO A 34 -0.12 -20.26 -11.54
CA PRO A 34 0.93 -21.23 -11.20
C PRO A 34 1.00 -21.54 -9.70
N ALA A 35 1.64 -22.64 -9.31
CA ALA A 35 1.69 -23.14 -7.93
C ALA A 35 2.36 -22.17 -6.92
N SER A 36 3.09 -21.18 -7.40
CA SER A 36 3.63 -20.08 -6.58
C SER A 36 2.55 -19.15 -6.04
N VAL A 37 1.40 -19.04 -6.74
CA VAL A 37 0.28 -18.21 -6.30
C VAL A 37 -0.52 -18.94 -5.24
N LYS A 38 -0.64 -18.33 -4.06
CA LYS A 38 -1.29 -18.93 -2.89
C LYS A 38 -2.37 -18.02 -2.35
N GLY A 39 -3.37 -18.60 -1.70
CA GLY A 39 -4.45 -17.88 -1.04
C GLY A 39 -4.77 -18.42 0.34
N ALA A 40 -5.35 -17.58 1.16
CA ALA A 40 -5.98 -17.92 2.43
C ALA A 40 -7.39 -17.33 2.44
N LEU A 41 -8.40 -18.20 2.50
CA LEU A 41 -9.81 -17.82 2.51
C LEU A 41 -10.34 -17.81 3.94
N TYR A 42 -10.76 -16.64 4.38
CA TYR A 42 -11.37 -16.41 5.69
C TYR A 42 -12.88 -16.25 5.54
N LYS A 43 -13.63 -16.97 6.36
CA LYS A 43 -15.10 -16.91 6.40
C LYS A 43 -15.54 -16.25 7.69
N PRO A 44 -16.71 -15.58 7.71
CA PRO A 44 -17.33 -15.17 8.97
C PRO A 44 -17.58 -16.37 9.88
N ASP A 45 -17.26 -16.22 11.17
CA ASP A 45 -17.48 -17.27 12.17
C ASP A 45 -18.96 -17.38 12.59
N ALA A 46 -19.74 -16.31 12.38
CA ALA A 46 -21.13 -16.21 12.74
C ALA A 46 -21.88 -15.21 11.85
N GLY A 47 -23.20 -15.23 11.88
CA GLY A 47 -24.05 -14.33 11.10
C GLY A 47 -24.55 -14.96 9.81
N PRO A 48 -25.18 -14.17 8.95
CA PRO A 48 -25.70 -14.63 7.64
C PRO A 48 -24.54 -15.00 6.70
N ALA A 49 -24.84 -15.87 5.74
CA ALA A 49 -23.87 -16.20 4.68
C ALA A 49 -23.45 -14.93 3.91
N PRO A 50 -22.15 -14.71 3.68
CA PRO A 50 -21.66 -13.53 2.99
C PRO A 50 -22.11 -13.53 1.53
N HIS A 51 -22.52 -12.36 1.03
CA HIS A 51 -22.79 -12.14 -0.39
C HIS A 51 -21.73 -11.22 -1.04
N ILE A 52 -20.89 -10.59 -0.22
CA ILE A 52 -19.77 -9.75 -0.66
C ILE A 52 -18.47 -10.46 -0.31
N ALA A 53 -17.58 -10.57 -1.28
CA ALA A 53 -16.21 -11.02 -1.07
C ALA A 53 -15.23 -9.87 -1.21
N VAL A 54 -14.14 -9.90 -0.41
CA VAL A 54 -13.03 -8.97 -0.49
C VAL A 54 -11.77 -9.73 -0.88
N LEU A 55 -11.05 -9.26 -1.89
CA LEU A 55 -9.77 -9.80 -2.33
C LEU A 55 -8.64 -8.84 -1.97
N LEU A 56 -7.66 -9.33 -1.22
CA LEU A 56 -6.43 -8.63 -0.88
C LEU A 56 -5.25 -9.29 -1.57
N ILE A 57 -4.37 -8.49 -2.13
CA ILE A 57 -3.09 -8.95 -2.67
C ILE A 57 -2.07 -7.82 -2.60
N HIS A 58 -0.80 -8.17 -2.45
CA HIS A 58 0.33 -7.27 -2.62
C HIS A 58 1.17 -7.75 -3.81
N ARG A 59 2.04 -6.89 -4.36
CA ARG A 59 2.89 -7.29 -5.49
C ARG A 59 3.93 -8.36 -5.14
N THR A 60 4.40 -8.40 -3.88
CA THR A 60 5.48 -9.31 -3.41
C THR A 60 5.39 -9.68 -1.93
N SER A 61 4.64 -8.94 -1.10
CA SER A 61 4.58 -9.21 0.34
C SER A 61 3.58 -10.31 0.66
N ASN A 62 3.86 -11.05 1.72
CA ASN A 62 2.95 -12.05 2.25
C ASN A 62 1.72 -11.38 2.91
N PHE A 63 0.57 -11.55 2.29
CA PHE A 63 -0.70 -11.03 2.77
C PHE A 63 -1.64 -12.11 3.33
N LEU A 64 -1.21 -13.38 3.37
CA LEU A 64 -2.08 -14.48 3.81
C LEU A 64 -2.63 -14.30 5.22
N SER A 65 -1.91 -13.59 6.10
CA SER A 65 -2.31 -13.27 7.47
C SER A 65 -2.41 -11.75 7.73
N HIS A 66 -2.68 -10.97 6.69
CA HIS A 66 -2.85 -9.52 6.83
C HIS A 66 -4.02 -9.19 7.78
N ILE A 67 -3.88 -8.16 8.62
CA ILE A 67 -4.89 -7.80 9.64
C ILE A 67 -6.30 -7.63 9.07
N ALA A 68 -6.44 -7.09 7.87
CA ALA A 68 -7.74 -6.94 7.20
C ALA A 68 -8.47 -8.27 6.96
N THR A 69 -7.78 -9.42 6.95
CA THR A 69 -8.39 -10.73 6.73
C THR A 69 -9.36 -11.09 7.83
N THR A 70 -8.89 -11.05 9.08
CA THR A 70 -9.68 -11.38 10.27
C THR A 70 -10.67 -10.27 10.58
N GLU A 71 -10.26 -9.01 10.45
CA GLU A 71 -11.11 -7.87 10.79
C GLU A 71 -12.32 -7.74 9.84
N LEU A 72 -12.16 -7.98 8.54
CA LEU A 72 -13.28 -7.96 7.61
C LEU A 72 -14.12 -9.25 7.68
N ALA A 73 -13.49 -10.42 7.89
CA ALA A 73 -14.25 -11.67 8.09
C ALA A 73 -15.17 -11.58 9.32
N ARG A 74 -14.68 -11.06 10.44
CA ARG A 74 -15.52 -10.82 11.66
C ARG A 74 -16.70 -9.88 11.41
N ARG A 75 -16.62 -9.03 10.38
CA ARG A 75 -17.64 -8.08 9.96
C ARG A 75 -18.56 -8.60 8.86
N GLY A 76 -18.49 -9.90 8.53
CA GLY A 76 -19.43 -10.57 7.65
C GLY A 76 -19.00 -10.72 6.20
N PHE A 77 -17.76 -10.40 5.82
CA PHE A 77 -17.25 -10.58 4.47
C PHE A 77 -16.58 -11.94 4.26
N LEU A 78 -16.67 -12.47 3.06
CA LEU A 78 -15.78 -13.55 2.62
C LEU A 78 -14.46 -12.92 2.17
N VAL A 79 -13.34 -13.25 2.81
CA VAL A 79 -12.07 -12.56 2.54
C VAL A 79 -11.05 -13.54 1.96
N LEU A 80 -10.55 -13.24 0.77
CA LEU A 80 -9.45 -13.97 0.13
C LEU A 80 -8.19 -13.10 0.16
N ALA A 81 -7.22 -13.50 0.95
CA ALA A 81 -5.88 -12.93 0.90
C ALA A 81 -5.00 -13.78 -0.03
N MET A 82 -4.23 -13.13 -0.89
CA MET A 82 -3.38 -13.81 -1.86
C MET A 82 -1.94 -13.35 -1.79
N ASN A 83 -1.02 -14.31 -2.00
CA ASN A 83 0.35 -14.03 -2.35
C ASN A 83 0.53 -14.24 -3.86
N PRO A 84 1.12 -13.28 -4.58
CA PRO A 84 1.31 -13.37 -6.01
C PRO A 84 2.44 -14.36 -6.36
N ARG A 85 2.62 -14.64 -7.64
CA ARG A 85 3.72 -15.45 -8.17
C ARG A 85 5.11 -14.93 -7.80
N SER A 86 5.22 -13.63 -7.57
CA SER A 86 6.43 -12.92 -7.13
C SER A 86 6.55 -12.78 -5.61
N ASP A 87 5.84 -13.63 -4.84
CA ASP A 87 5.90 -13.62 -3.37
C ASP A 87 7.35 -13.72 -2.87
N ASN A 88 7.72 -12.76 -2.02
CA ASN A 88 9.06 -12.61 -1.45
C ASN A 88 10.21 -12.53 -2.50
N ASN A 89 9.90 -12.13 -3.72
CA ASN A 89 10.89 -12.00 -4.79
C ASN A 89 10.85 -10.61 -5.44
N GLU A 90 11.43 -9.62 -4.76
CA GLU A 90 11.54 -8.25 -5.26
C GLU A 90 12.47 -8.13 -6.49
N ALA A 91 13.38 -9.07 -6.67
CA ALA A 91 14.39 -9.00 -7.72
C ALA A 91 13.84 -9.32 -9.12
N ALA A 92 12.76 -10.10 -9.23
CA ALA A 92 12.26 -10.60 -10.51
C ALA A 92 10.77 -10.31 -10.74
N VAL A 93 10.25 -9.21 -10.19
CA VAL A 93 8.83 -8.85 -10.34
C VAL A 93 8.52 -8.46 -11.79
N ARG A 94 7.54 -9.13 -12.37
CA ARG A 94 6.85 -8.73 -13.60
C ARG A 94 5.48 -8.20 -13.18
N PHE A 95 5.39 -6.89 -13.02
CA PHE A 95 4.21 -6.24 -12.40
C PHE A 95 2.91 -6.55 -13.16
N GLU A 96 2.98 -6.58 -14.48
CA GLU A 96 1.84 -6.88 -15.35
C GLU A 96 1.27 -8.29 -15.10
N GLU A 97 2.12 -9.25 -14.74
CA GLU A 97 1.72 -10.62 -14.47
C GLU A 97 0.90 -10.77 -13.18
N ASN A 98 1.05 -9.85 -12.22
CA ASN A 98 0.23 -9.84 -11.01
C ASN A 98 -1.28 -9.70 -11.32
N ALA A 99 -1.63 -9.11 -12.46
CA ALA A 99 -3.02 -9.04 -12.91
C ALA A 99 -3.61 -10.42 -13.21
N LEU A 100 -2.82 -11.39 -13.65
CA LEU A 100 -3.27 -12.77 -13.86
C LEU A 100 -3.52 -13.48 -12.53
N ASP A 101 -2.76 -13.14 -11.50
CA ASP A 101 -2.94 -13.70 -10.16
C ASP A 101 -4.24 -13.16 -9.53
N ILE A 102 -4.49 -11.85 -9.67
CA ILE A 102 -5.75 -11.21 -9.24
C ILE A 102 -6.95 -11.82 -9.99
N LYS A 103 -6.82 -12.04 -11.32
CA LYS A 103 -7.84 -12.72 -12.13
C LYS A 103 -8.23 -14.05 -11.50
N SER A 104 -7.26 -14.89 -11.17
CA SER A 104 -7.50 -16.21 -10.58
C SER A 104 -8.28 -16.10 -9.26
N GLY A 105 -7.95 -15.11 -8.43
CA GLY A 105 -8.66 -14.83 -7.18
C GLY A 105 -10.10 -14.37 -7.39
N ILE A 106 -10.36 -13.45 -8.32
CA ILE A 106 -11.71 -12.97 -8.62
C ILE A 106 -12.58 -14.11 -9.18
N GLU A 107 -12.04 -14.89 -10.11
CA GLU A 107 -12.74 -16.05 -10.67
C GLU A 107 -13.06 -17.10 -9.61
N PHE A 108 -12.13 -17.34 -8.67
CA PHE A 108 -12.35 -18.22 -7.53
C PHE A 108 -13.47 -17.70 -6.62
N LEU A 109 -13.44 -16.41 -6.25
CA LEU A 109 -14.46 -15.82 -5.38
C LEU A 109 -15.84 -15.80 -6.02
N ARG A 110 -15.95 -15.53 -7.33
CA ARG A 110 -17.23 -15.54 -8.04
C ARG A 110 -17.87 -16.94 -8.13
N ARG A 111 -17.09 -18.00 -7.92
CA ARG A 111 -17.62 -19.39 -7.83
C ARG A 111 -18.04 -19.79 -6.42
N GLN A 112 -17.77 -18.95 -5.39
CA GLN A 112 -18.19 -19.30 -4.03
C GLN A 112 -19.71 -19.14 -3.87
N PRO A 113 -20.36 -20.07 -3.15
CA PRO A 113 -21.80 -20.01 -2.92
C PRO A 113 -22.23 -18.69 -2.29
N GLY A 114 -23.27 -18.06 -2.84
CA GLY A 114 -23.86 -16.83 -2.32
C GLY A 114 -23.11 -15.54 -2.68
N ILE A 115 -21.90 -15.59 -3.20
CA ILE A 115 -21.12 -14.38 -3.55
C ILE A 115 -21.68 -13.75 -4.84
N THR A 116 -22.13 -12.51 -4.72
CA THR A 116 -22.66 -11.69 -5.82
C THR A 116 -21.77 -10.52 -6.16
N LYS A 117 -20.93 -10.08 -5.22
CA LYS A 117 -20.05 -8.93 -5.34
C LYS A 117 -18.62 -9.27 -4.90
N VAL A 118 -17.64 -8.72 -5.64
CA VAL A 118 -16.20 -8.83 -5.31
C VAL A 118 -15.60 -7.44 -5.26
N VAL A 119 -15.04 -7.09 -4.12
CA VAL A 119 -14.36 -5.81 -3.88
C VAL A 119 -12.85 -6.06 -3.79
N LEU A 120 -12.06 -5.31 -4.55
CA LEU A 120 -10.60 -5.31 -4.41
C LEU A 120 -10.19 -4.41 -3.25
N LEU A 121 -9.28 -4.88 -2.41
CA LEU A 121 -8.64 -4.08 -1.37
C LEU A 121 -7.13 -4.05 -1.60
N GLY A 122 -6.62 -2.88 -1.93
CA GLY A 122 -5.20 -2.67 -2.17
C GLY A 122 -4.55 -1.89 -1.04
N HIS A 123 -3.83 -2.58 -0.14
CA HIS A 123 -3.01 -1.92 0.87
C HIS A 123 -1.59 -1.73 0.38
N SER A 124 -1.00 -0.55 0.63
CA SER A 124 0.41 -0.31 0.32
C SER A 124 0.70 -0.56 -1.17
N GLY A 125 1.68 -1.39 -1.50
CA GLY A 125 1.99 -1.82 -2.86
C GLY A 125 0.91 -2.70 -3.52
N GLY A 126 -0.12 -3.11 -2.79
CA GLY A 126 -1.34 -3.71 -3.35
C GLY A 126 -2.25 -2.68 -4.04
N GLY A 127 -2.15 -1.41 -3.66
CA GLY A 127 -2.93 -0.33 -4.28
C GLY A 127 -2.69 -0.21 -5.78
N PRO A 128 -1.46 0.00 -6.25
CA PRO A 128 -1.18 0.03 -7.69
C PRO A 128 -1.51 -1.29 -8.40
N ALA A 129 -1.30 -2.47 -7.75
CA ALA A 129 -1.62 -3.76 -8.36
C ALA A 129 -3.13 -3.93 -8.62
N THR A 130 -3.97 -3.62 -7.63
CA THR A 130 -5.43 -3.69 -7.75
C THR A 130 -5.99 -2.61 -8.67
N SER A 131 -5.43 -1.40 -8.64
CA SER A 131 -5.82 -0.30 -9.54
C SER A 131 -5.45 -0.61 -10.99
N PHE A 132 -4.24 -1.09 -11.24
CA PHE A 132 -3.81 -1.53 -12.58
C PHE A 132 -4.74 -2.63 -13.13
N TYR A 133 -4.97 -3.67 -12.31
CA TYR A 133 -5.90 -4.73 -12.68
C TYR A 133 -7.27 -4.19 -13.09
N GLN A 134 -7.87 -3.35 -12.24
CA GLN A 134 -9.22 -2.83 -12.48
C GLN A 134 -9.26 -1.93 -13.72
N ALA A 135 -8.24 -1.10 -13.95
CA ALA A 135 -8.15 -0.27 -15.14
C ALA A 135 -8.08 -1.10 -16.43
N VAL A 136 -7.27 -2.17 -16.44
CA VAL A 136 -7.19 -3.10 -17.59
C VAL A 136 -8.51 -3.86 -17.75
N ALA A 137 -9.14 -4.30 -16.67
CA ALA A 137 -10.43 -4.98 -16.71
C ALA A 137 -11.55 -4.09 -17.29
N GLU A 138 -11.50 -2.77 -17.06
CA GLU A 138 -12.52 -1.82 -17.57
C GLU A 138 -12.22 -1.30 -18.98
N LYS A 139 -10.96 -1.15 -19.35
CA LYS A 139 -10.52 -0.48 -20.61
C LYS A 139 -9.84 -1.43 -21.60
N GLY A 140 -9.54 -2.67 -21.20
CA GLY A 140 -8.77 -3.61 -22.00
C GLY A 140 -7.27 -3.28 -22.02
N VAL A 141 -6.52 -4.07 -22.78
CA VAL A 141 -5.05 -3.96 -22.89
C VAL A 141 -4.55 -2.65 -23.52
N SER A 142 -5.41 -1.90 -24.20
CA SER A 142 -5.07 -0.58 -24.73
C SER A 142 -4.66 0.41 -23.62
N PHE A 143 -5.11 0.20 -22.38
CA PHE A 143 -4.70 1.00 -21.23
C PHE A 143 -3.19 0.91 -20.95
N CYS A 144 -2.61 -0.27 -21.15
CA CYS A 144 -1.21 -0.55 -20.80
C CYS A 144 -0.30 -0.76 -22.02
N ARG A 145 -0.71 -0.24 -23.19
CA ARG A 145 0.06 -0.22 -24.43
C ARG A 145 0.25 1.18 -24.95
N GLY A 146 1.30 1.39 -25.71
CA GLY A 146 1.60 2.65 -26.38
C GLY A 146 3.06 3.10 -26.20
N PRO A 147 3.52 4.06 -27.04
CA PRO A 147 4.94 4.42 -27.18
C PRO A 147 5.56 5.01 -25.89
N ASN A 148 4.74 5.54 -25.00
CA ASN A 148 5.22 6.12 -23.74
C ASN A 148 5.41 5.07 -22.64
N LYS A 149 4.90 3.83 -22.81
CA LYS A 149 5.04 2.76 -21.81
C LYS A 149 6.47 2.25 -21.73
N LEU A 150 6.95 2.03 -20.52
CA LEU A 150 8.23 1.35 -20.29
C LEU A 150 8.13 -0.14 -20.61
N VAL A 151 7.00 -0.74 -20.26
CA VAL A 151 6.64 -2.13 -20.56
C VAL A 151 5.20 -2.17 -21.04
N GLU A 152 4.93 -2.88 -22.12
CA GLU A 152 3.57 -3.11 -22.62
C GLU A 152 2.99 -4.43 -22.09
N CYS A 153 1.66 -4.49 -21.99
CA CYS A 153 0.94 -5.68 -21.59
C CYS A 153 0.87 -6.75 -22.68
N ASP A 154 0.89 -8.00 -22.24
CA ASP A 154 0.58 -9.16 -23.06
C ASP A 154 -0.93 -9.30 -23.32
N ASP A 155 -1.32 -9.98 -24.41
CA ASP A 155 -2.70 -10.31 -24.74
C ASP A 155 -3.40 -11.20 -23.71
N ALA A 156 -2.65 -11.89 -22.86
CA ALA A 156 -3.18 -12.65 -21.74
C ALA A 156 -4.06 -11.81 -20.79
N LEU A 157 -3.84 -10.47 -20.77
CA LEU A 157 -4.62 -9.53 -19.98
C LEU A 157 -5.87 -9.00 -20.71
N ALA A 158 -6.18 -9.45 -21.94
CA ALA A 158 -7.25 -8.87 -22.75
C ALA A 158 -8.66 -9.09 -22.18
N ARG A 159 -8.87 -10.07 -21.30
CA ARG A 159 -10.19 -10.47 -20.78
C ARG A 159 -10.16 -10.67 -19.27
N LEU A 160 -9.86 -9.63 -18.53
CA LEU A 160 -9.91 -9.66 -17.08
C LEU A 160 -11.34 -9.43 -16.58
N PRO A 161 -11.89 -10.28 -15.69
CA PRO A 161 -13.18 -10.02 -15.06
C PRO A 161 -13.10 -8.79 -14.15
N ARG A 162 -14.04 -7.86 -14.31
CA ARG A 162 -14.09 -6.64 -13.48
C ARG A 162 -14.46 -6.99 -12.04
N ALA A 163 -13.83 -6.34 -11.08
CA ALA A 163 -14.36 -6.28 -9.71
C ALA A 163 -15.51 -5.26 -9.62
N ASP A 164 -16.31 -5.35 -8.56
CA ASP A 164 -17.48 -4.49 -8.35
C ASP A 164 -17.13 -3.19 -7.61
N GLY A 165 -16.02 -3.17 -6.86
CA GLY A 165 -15.54 -2.00 -6.12
C GLY A 165 -14.04 -2.05 -5.83
N LEU A 166 -13.48 -0.90 -5.44
CA LEU A 166 -12.07 -0.72 -5.11
C LEU A 166 -11.91 0.02 -3.79
N VAL A 167 -11.13 -0.54 -2.87
CA VAL A 167 -10.70 0.12 -1.64
C VAL A 167 -9.19 0.27 -1.66
N LEU A 168 -8.70 1.50 -1.60
CA LEU A 168 -7.28 1.84 -1.50
C LEU A 168 -6.95 2.18 -0.05
N LEU A 169 -6.20 1.30 0.60
CA LEU A 169 -5.82 1.40 1.99
C LEU A 169 -4.39 1.91 2.08
N ASP A 170 -4.22 3.19 2.40
CA ASP A 170 -2.90 3.84 2.50
C ASP A 170 -1.97 3.43 1.36
N ALA A 171 -2.53 3.47 0.14
CA ALA A 171 -1.95 2.89 -1.05
C ALA A 171 -0.71 3.67 -1.54
N HIS A 172 0.24 2.97 -2.11
CA HIS A 172 1.36 3.60 -2.80
C HIS A 172 0.88 4.37 -4.04
N PRO A 173 1.53 5.48 -4.41
CA PRO A 173 1.36 6.07 -5.74
C PRO A 173 1.89 5.15 -6.85
N GLY A 174 2.77 4.21 -6.47
CA GLY A 174 3.43 3.18 -7.27
C GLY A 174 4.77 2.84 -6.64
N VAL A 175 5.20 1.58 -6.69
CA VAL A 175 6.56 1.23 -6.26
C VAL A 175 7.60 1.90 -7.16
N SER A 176 7.29 2.09 -8.43
CA SER A 176 8.09 2.89 -9.36
C SER A 176 8.29 4.33 -8.87
N VAL A 177 7.24 4.97 -8.33
CA VAL A 177 7.28 6.31 -7.73
C VAL A 177 8.06 6.30 -6.42
N ASN A 178 7.82 5.29 -5.56
CA ASN A 178 8.58 5.13 -4.33
C ASN A 178 10.06 4.87 -4.61
N GLY A 179 10.36 4.10 -5.65
CA GLY A 179 11.71 3.89 -6.17
C GLY A 179 12.36 5.21 -6.59
N LEU A 180 11.67 5.99 -7.43
CA LEU A 180 12.12 7.32 -7.85
C LEU A 180 12.44 8.22 -6.65
N ARG A 181 11.51 8.34 -5.70
CA ARG A 181 11.64 9.19 -4.50
C ARG A 181 12.65 8.66 -3.48
N SER A 182 13.09 7.40 -3.61
CA SER A 182 14.11 6.78 -2.75
C SER A 182 15.51 6.79 -3.36
N LEU A 183 15.66 7.15 -4.62
CA LEU A 183 16.99 7.32 -5.22
C LEU A 183 17.73 8.44 -4.52
N ASN A 184 18.96 8.18 -4.07
CA ASN A 184 19.85 9.24 -3.64
C ASN A 184 20.41 9.98 -4.87
N PRO A 185 19.98 11.21 -5.17
CA PRO A 185 20.45 11.93 -6.35
C PRO A 185 21.92 12.34 -6.27
N ALA A 186 22.52 12.27 -5.09
CA ALA A 186 23.93 12.56 -4.88
C ALA A 186 24.86 11.49 -5.48
N VAL A 187 24.38 10.26 -5.73
CA VAL A 187 25.19 9.19 -6.32
C VAL A 187 25.59 9.56 -7.76
N ILE A 188 26.88 9.66 -8.00
CA ILE A 188 27.46 10.06 -9.30
C ILE A 188 27.65 8.87 -10.24
N ASP A 189 28.06 7.71 -9.71
CA ASP A 189 28.32 6.47 -10.44
C ASP A 189 27.66 5.29 -9.73
N GLU A 190 26.88 4.50 -10.44
CA GLU A 190 26.19 3.32 -9.89
C GLU A 190 27.17 2.22 -9.46
N ARG A 191 28.38 2.18 -10.00
CA ARG A 191 29.46 1.24 -9.65
C ARG A 191 30.25 1.68 -8.42
N GLU A 192 30.17 2.96 -8.08
CA GLU A 192 30.84 3.58 -6.91
C GLU A 192 29.81 4.36 -6.07
N PRO A 193 28.85 3.69 -5.41
CA PRO A 193 27.70 4.33 -4.76
C PRO A 193 28.10 5.25 -3.58
N THR A 194 29.32 5.12 -3.07
CA THR A 194 29.87 6.01 -2.04
C THR A 194 30.43 7.30 -2.60
N ARG A 195 30.65 7.39 -3.93
CA ARG A 195 31.05 8.60 -4.62
C ARG A 195 29.85 9.49 -4.87
N ILE A 196 29.72 10.54 -4.07
CA ILE A 196 28.55 11.42 -4.05
C ILE A 196 28.89 12.87 -4.32
N ASP A 197 27.94 13.61 -4.89
CA ASP A 197 27.93 15.07 -4.97
C ASP A 197 27.47 15.65 -3.60
N PRO A 198 28.34 16.34 -2.85
CA PRO A 198 27.96 16.90 -1.55
C PRO A 198 26.86 17.97 -1.65
N ALA A 199 26.66 18.59 -2.82
CA ALA A 199 25.60 19.59 -3.04
C ALA A 199 24.20 18.97 -3.19
N LEU A 200 24.13 17.64 -3.30
CA LEU A 200 22.87 16.86 -3.38
C LEU A 200 22.75 15.86 -2.21
N ASP A 201 23.73 15.76 -1.32
CA ASP A 201 23.65 14.86 -0.17
C ASP A 201 22.60 15.36 0.85
N PRO A 202 21.50 14.59 1.07
CA PRO A 202 20.45 15.00 2.00
C PRO A 202 20.90 14.94 3.46
N PHE A 203 22.06 14.34 3.75
CA PHE A 203 22.62 14.26 5.09
C PHE A 203 23.73 15.30 5.35
N ASN A 204 23.96 16.19 4.39
CA ASN A 204 24.92 17.29 4.57
C ASN A 204 24.27 18.45 5.33
N PRO A 205 24.84 18.89 6.48
CA PRO A 205 24.31 20.03 7.22
C PRO A 205 24.18 21.30 6.38
N ALA A 206 25.10 21.51 5.42
CA ALA A 206 25.04 22.66 4.51
C ALA A 206 23.80 22.69 3.63
N ASN A 207 23.13 21.54 3.44
CA ASN A 207 21.88 21.41 2.69
C ASN A 207 20.62 21.49 3.57
N GLY A 208 20.78 21.66 4.91
CA GLY A 208 19.66 21.75 5.85
C GLY A 208 19.43 20.52 6.71
N TYR A 209 20.35 19.54 6.68
CA TYR A 209 20.26 18.37 7.53
C TYR A 209 20.58 18.70 9.00
N ASP A 210 19.63 18.39 9.88
CA ASP A 210 19.80 18.33 11.33
C ASP A 210 19.25 16.97 11.81
N PRO A 211 20.04 16.13 12.50
CA PRO A 211 19.57 14.84 13.02
C PRO A 211 18.34 14.93 13.93
N LYS A 212 18.12 16.08 14.58
CA LYS A 212 16.98 16.30 15.49
C LYS A 212 15.76 16.84 14.76
N ARG A 213 15.97 17.71 13.78
CA ARG A 213 14.90 18.40 13.07
C ARG A 213 15.35 18.81 11.66
N PRO A 214 15.47 17.84 10.73
CA PRO A 214 15.83 18.15 9.35
C PRO A 214 14.80 19.12 8.74
N HIS A 215 15.33 20.14 8.08
CA HIS A 215 14.51 21.11 7.36
C HIS A 215 15.29 21.66 6.18
N TYR A 216 14.77 21.39 4.98
CA TYR A 216 15.44 21.78 3.74
C TYR A 216 14.77 23.00 3.12
N SER A 217 15.59 23.90 2.53
CA SER A 217 15.06 25.04 1.78
C SER A 217 14.29 24.58 0.53
N GLU A 218 13.34 25.38 0.08
CA GLU A 218 12.58 25.09 -1.15
C GLU A 218 13.50 24.94 -2.36
N ALA A 219 14.55 25.77 -2.45
CA ALA A 219 15.56 25.68 -3.52
C ALA A 219 16.31 24.34 -3.49
N PHE A 220 16.69 23.83 -2.32
CA PHE A 220 17.32 22.52 -2.20
C PHE A 220 16.32 21.40 -2.57
N LYS A 221 15.08 21.44 -2.06
CA LYS A 221 14.06 20.45 -2.37
C LYS A 221 13.81 20.36 -3.87
N GLN A 222 13.62 21.48 -4.55
CA GLN A 222 13.44 21.52 -5.99
C GLN A 222 14.61 20.90 -6.75
N LYS A 223 15.86 21.32 -6.44
CA LYS A 223 17.08 20.76 -7.03
C LYS A 223 17.18 19.26 -6.79
N TYR A 224 16.87 18.82 -5.58
CA TYR A 224 16.91 17.41 -5.17
C TYR A 224 15.93 16.55 -5.97
N PHE A 225 14.66 16.96 -6.07
CA PHE A 225 13.62 16.22 -6.79
C PHE A 225 13.90 16.16 -8.30
N GLN A 226 14.38 17.22 -8.90
CA GLN A 226 14.81 17.23 -10.30
C GLN A 226 15.99 16.28 -10.54
N ALA A 227 16.97 16.27 -9.63
CA ALA A 227 18.13 15.38 -9.73
C ALA A 227 17.74 13.89 -9.51
N GLN A 228 16.76 13.59 -8.66
CA GLN A 228 16.17 12.23 -8.56
C GLN A 228 15.56 11.79 -9.88
N ALA A 229 14.76 12.64 -10.51
CA ALA A 229 14.14 12.36 -11.80
C ALA A 229 15.19 12.16 -12.91
N ALA A 230 16.19 13.01 -12.97
CA ALA A 230 17.28 12.88 -13.93
C ALA A 230 18.05 11.57 -13.76
N ARG A 231 18.33 11.14 -12.53
CA ARG A 231 18.97 9.86 -12.24
C ARG A 231 18.08 8.67 -12.65
N MET A 232 16.79 8.68 -12.32
CA MET A 232 15.85 7.63 -12.73
C MET A 232 15.80 7.50 -14.26
N ASN A 233 15.72 8.61 -14.98
CA ASN A 233 15.68 8.59 -16.45
C ASN A 233 16.98 7.99 -17.02
N ARG A 234 18.16 8.31 -16.49
CA ARG A 234 19.43 7.68 -16.90
C ARG A 234 19.42 6.16 -16.66
N LEU A 235 18.92 5.70 -15.51
CA LEU A 235 18.80 4.28 -15.20
C LEU A 235 17.87 3.54 -16.18
N ILE A 236 16.75 4.17 -16.55
CA ILE A 236 15.82 3.63 -17.57
C ILE A 236 16.54 3.47 -18.92
N ASP A 237 17.26 4.48 -19.34
CA ASP A 237 17.96 4.44 -20.64
C ASP A 237 19.09 3.41 -20.65
N LEU A 238 19.83 3.26 -19.54
CA LEU A 238 20.82 2.20 -19.35
C LEU A 238 20.19 0.80 -19.40
N ALA A 239 19.07 0.60 -18.70
CA ALA A 239 18.37 -0.69 -18.69
C ALA A 239 17.83 -1.06 -20.08
N ARG A 240 17.23 -0.12 -20.80
CA ARG A 240 16.77 -0.31 -22.17
C ARG A 240 17.91 -0.65 -23.14
N ALA A 241 19.02 0.08 -23.06
CA ALA A 241 20.19 -0.18 -23.88
C ALA A 241 20.82 -1.54 -23.59
N ALA A 242 20.80 -2.00 -22.35
CA ALA A 242 21.26 -3.32 -21.96
C ALA A 242 20.35 -4.43 -22.53
N LEU A 243 19.03 -4.31 -22.38
CA LEU A 243 18.05 -5.26 -22.93
C LEU A 243 18.06 -5.37 -24.43
N ALA A 244 18.44 -4.31 -25.14
CA ALA A 244 18.60 -4.35 -26.60
C ALA A 244 19.80 -5.20 -27.06
N LYS A 245 20.74 -5.51 -26.17
CA LYS A 245 21.98 -6.23 -26.46
C LYS A 245 22.00 -7.66 -25.91
N LYS A 246 21.24 -7.91 -24.87
CA LYS A 246 21.23 -9.18 -24.14
C LYS A 246 19.81 -9.52 -23.70
N ASP A 247 19.58 -10.79 -23.38
CA ASP A 247 18.43 -11.20 -22.58
C ASP A 247 18.49 -10.58 -21.17
N ASP A 248 17.43 -10.82 -20.37
CA ASP A 248 17.31 -10.30 -19.02
C ASP A 248 18.55 -10.66 -18.17
N ASP A 249 19.11 -9.67 -17.51
CA ASP A 249 20.35 -9.80 -16.72
C ASP A 249 20.20 -9.00 -15.41
N VAL A 250 21.14 -9.21 -14.50
CA VAL A 250 21.20 -8.48 -13.23
C VAL A 250 21.41 -6.99 -13.48
N PHE A 251 20.59 -6.19 -12.83
CA PHE A 251 20.66 -4.75 -12.83
C PHE A 251 20.79 -4.24 -11.38
N LEU A 252 21.90 -3.55 -11.11
CA LEU A 252 22.17 -2.97 -9.79
C LEU A 252 21.79 -1.51 -9.81
N VAL A 253 20.99 -1.10 -8.82
CA VAL A 253 20.65 0.30 -8.58
C VAL A 253 21.14 0.65 -7.18
N ALA A 254 22.09 1.56 -7.09
CA ALA A 254 22.53 2.08 -5.80
C ALA A 254 21.35 2.83 -5.15
N ARG A 255 20.74 2.22 -4.15
CA ARG A 255 19.63 2.82 -3.39
C ARG A 255 20.20 3.64 -2.26
N GLY A 256 19.60 4.78 -2.05
CA GLY A 256 19.74 5.46 -0.79
C GLY A 256 18.41 5.35 -0.05
N GLU A 257 18.11 4.23 0.59
CA GLU A 257 16.81 4.08 1.30
C GLU A 257 16.55 5.20 2.31
N GLY A 258 17.61 5.78 2.88
CA GLY A 258 17.54 6.98 3.70
C GLY A 258 17.34 8.30 2.94
N ALA A 259 17.38 8.29 1.61
CA ALA A 259 17.33 9.50 0.78
C ALA A 259 15.92 10.00 0.49
N ARG A 260 14.88 9.36 1.02
CA ARG A 260 13.49 9.81 0.86
C ARG A 260 13.24 11.05 1.71
N LEU A 261 13.25 12.24 1.09
CA LEU A 261 13.15 13.52 1.79
C LEU A 261 11.92 13.62 2.68
N MET A 262 10.77 13.09 2.25
CA MET A 262 9.53 13.09 3.04
C MET A 262 9.58 12.24 4.32
N GLU A 263 10.55 11.34 4.45
CA GLU A 263 10.79 10.61 5.69
C GLU A 263 11.75 11.36 6.60
N LEU A 264 12.70 12.08 6.04
CA LEU A 264 13.66 12.91 6.78
C LEU A 264 12.98 14.20 7.27
N ASP A 265 12.31 14.93 6.36
CA ASP A 265 11.56 16.15 6.66
C ASP A 265 10.05 15.90 6.52
N PRO A 266 9.32 15.71 7.62
CA PRO A 266 7.88 15.48 7.59
C PRO A 266 7.07 16.64 7.03
N SER A 267 7.64 17.83 6.84
CA SER A 267 6.96 18.94 6.19
C SER A 267 6.73 18.70 4.69
N VAL A 268 7.50 17.77 4.08
CA VAL A 268 7.31 17.35 2.69
C VAL A 268 6.15 16.36 2.63
N HIS A 269 5.10 16.67 1.85
CA HIS A 269 3.92 15.82 1.68
C HIS A 269 3.14 15.49 2.99
N HIS A 270 3.29 16.30 4.03
CA HIS A 270 2.79 15.99 5.37
C HIS A 270 1.30 16.23 5.56
N ARG A 271 0.62 16.93 4.63
CA ARG A 271 -0.78 17.33 4.78
C ARG A 271 -1.57 17.28 3.47
N THR A 272 -2.90 17.31 3.61
CA THR A 272 -3.79 17.55 2.48
C THR A 272 -3.72 19.03 2.03
N MET A 273 -3.96 19.26 0.76
CA MET A 273 -4.00 20.61 0.19
C MET A 273 -5.41 21.21 0.21
N LYS A 274 -6.44 20.36 0.36
CA LYS A 274 -7.85 20.74 0.47
C LYS A 274 -8.42 20.20 1.77
N PRO A 275 -9.53 20.79 2.29
CA PRO A 275 -10.24 20.19 3.41
C PRO A 275 -10.71 18.77 3.08
N GLN A 276 -10.34 17.80 3.93
CA GLN A 276 -10.69 16.39 3.79
C GLN A 276 -11.29 15.86 5.09
N LYS A 277 -11.96 14.71 5.00
CA LYS A 277 -12.52 14.01 6.16
C LYS A 277 -11.40 13.41 7.03
N LEU A 278 -11.46 13.65 8.33
CA LEU A 278 -10.64 13.01 9.34
C LEU A 278 -11.55 12.22 10.29
N LEU A 279 -11.36 10.90 10.34
CA LEU A 279 -12.00 10.02 11.30
C LEU A 279 -11.22 10.06 12.60
N LYS A 280 -11.82 10.66 13.62
CA LYS A 280 -11.24 10.85 14.94
C LYS A 280 -11.25 9.56 15.75
N ASN A 281 -10.40 9.51 16.79
CA ASN A 281 -10.33 8.35 17.68
C ASN A 281 -11.65 8.05 18.42
N ASP A 282 -12.51 9.04 18.65
CA ASP A 282 -13.85 8.87 19.24
C ASP A 282 -14.92 8.42 18.21
N GLY A 283 -14.54 8.21 16.96
CA GLY A 283 -15.43 7.79 15.86
C GLY A 283 -16.16 8.95 15.16
N THR A 284 -15.98 10.19 15.58
CA THR A 284 -16.54 11.36 14.89
C THR A 284 -15.75 11.67 13.60
N ILE A 285 -16.41 12.30 12.64
CA ILE A 285 -15.78 12.74 11.40
C ILE A 285 -15.79 14.26 11.34
N VAL A 286 -14.63 14.86 11.23
CA VAL A 286 -14.46 16.29 11.03
C VAL A 286 -13.88 16.57 9.64
N THR A 287 -14.09 17.78 9.11
CA THR A 287 -13.55 18.19 7.80
C THR A 287 -12.60 19.37 7.97
N GLY A 288 -11.40 19.27 7.43
CA GLY A 288 -10.37 20.29 7.49
C GLY A 288 -9.11 19.89 6.75
N ILE A 289 -8.10 20.75 6.78
CA ILE A 289 -6.75 20.36 6.34
C ILE A 289 -6.24 19.34 7.36
N VAL A 290 -5.87 18.16 6.87
CA VAL A 290 -5.38 17.06 7.72
C VAL A 290 -3.86 16.98 7.60
N GLU A 291 -3.17 17.10 8.71
CA GLU A 291 -1.71 16.96 8.81
C GLU A 291 -1.34 15.61 9.43
N SER A 292 -0.23 15.04 8.96
CA SER A 292 0.32 13.83 9.53
C SER A 292 0.90 14.09 10.93
N VAL A 293 0.56 13.22 11.88
CA VAL A 293 1.15 13.24 13.23
C VAL A 293 2.43 12.42 13.33
N ARG A 294 2.92 11.83 12.22
CA ARG A 294 4.14 11.04 12.21
C ARG A 294 5.37 11.88 12.62
N ARG A 295 6.31 11.21 13.27
CA ARG A 295 7.58 11.83 13.61
C ARG A 295 8.63 11.59 12.50
N PRO A 296 9.63 12.49 12.35
CA PRO A 296 10.73 12.27 11.42
C PRO A 296 11.45 10.95 11.73
N ALA A 297 11.99 10.32 10.71
CA ALA A 297 12.89 9.21 10.90
C ALA A 297 14.16 9.67 11.60
N ARG A 298 14.70 8.86 12.52
CA ARG A 298 15.97 9.17 13.19
C ARG A 298 17.12 9.14 12.17
N GLY A 299 17.81 10.27 12.01
CA GLY A 299 18.67 10.52 10.87
C GLY A 299 20.01 9.78 10.85
N SER A 300 20.69 9.58 12.01
CA SER A 300 22.04 9.01 12.04
C SER A 300 22.11 7.58 11.48
N ASP A 301 21.12 6.76 11.80
CA ASP A 301 21.10 5.36 11.41
C ASP A 301 20.78 5.17 9.92
N ARG A 302 20.10 6.14 9.30
CA ARG A 302 19.69 6.05 7.90
C ARG A 302 20.77 6.45 6.90
N ARG A 303 21.71 7.31 7.26
CA ARG A 303 22.84 7.61 6.39
C ARG A 303 23.68 6.35 6.17
N ASN A 304 24.02 5.64 7.23
CA ASN A 304 24.79 4.40 7.14
C ASN A 304 24.03 3.31 6.41
N ALA A 305 22.75 3.09 6.75
CA ALA A 305 21.89 2.15 6.02
C ALA A 305 21.78 2.49 4.52
N SER A 306 21.76 3.78 4.16
CA SER A 306 21.75 4.23 2.76
C SER A 306 22.98 3.80 1.96
N PHE A 307 24.14 3.70 2.62
CA PHE A 307 25.39 3.32 1.96
C PHE A 307 25.76 1.84 2.14
N GLU A 308 25.39 1.24 3.27
CA GLU A 308 25.73 -0.15 3.60
C GLU A 308 24.76 -1.18 3.01
N SER A 309 23.47 -0.88 2.96
CA SER A 309 22.44 -1.69 2.27
C SER A 309 22.30 -1.35 0.77
N GLY A 310 23.16 -0.67 0.28
CA GLY A 310 23.54 0.14 -0.86
C GLY A 310 22.94 -0.17 -2.22
N ALA A 311 22.63 -1.41 -2.60
CA ALA A 311 22.16 -1.69 -3.94
C ALA A 311 20.87 -2.51 -3.94
N GLY A 312 19.86 -2.04 -4.65
CA GLY A 312 18.76 -2.89 -5.08
C GLY A 312 19.26 -3.78 -6.23
N MET A 313 19.30 -5.08 -6.01
CA MET A 313 19.57 -6.05 -7.06
C MET A 313 18.25 -6.54 -7.65
N MET A 314 18.10 -6.42 -8.96
CA MET A 314 16.92 -6.89 -9.69
C MET A 314 17.30 -7.25 -11.12
N THR A 315 16.38 -7.83 -11.88
CA THR A 315 16.60 -8.00 -13.30
C THR A 315 16.27 -6.72 -14.07
N LEU A 316 16.83 -6.55 -15.27
CA LEU A 316 16.53 -5.42 -16.15
C LEU A 316 15.02 -5.29 -16.41
N ARG A 317 14.36 -6.42 -16.67
CA ARG A 317 12.91 -6.46 -16.93
C ARG A 317 12.12 -6.11 -15.66
N SER A 318 12.53 -6.60 -14.50
CA SER A 318 11.90 -6.23 -13.21
C SER A 318 12.06 -4.74 -12.91
N PHE A 319 13.23 -4.17 -13.19
CA PHE A 319 13.44 -2.73 -13.02
C PHE A 319 12.45 -1.93 -13.86
N LEU A 320 12.37 -2.20 -15.16
CA LEU A 320 11.48 -1.45 -16.06
C LEU A 320 10.00 -1.69 -15.79
N SER A 321 9.60 -2.92 -15.43
CA SER A 321 8.21 -3.29 -15.16
C SER A 321 7.70 -2.77 -13.81
N ALA A 322 8.49 -2.91 -12.75
CA ALA A 322 7.99 -2.69 -11.40
C ALA A 322 8.59 -1.46 -10.68
N ASN A 323 9.78 -0.99 -11.07
CA ASN A 323 10.56 -0.04 -10.27
C ASN A 323 10.91 1.26 -11.00
N ALA A 324 10.60 1.38 -12.27
CA ALA A 324 10.95 2.54 -13.10
C ALA A 324 9.72 3.38 -13.47
N ILE A 325 9.90 4.69 -13.51
CA ILE A 325 8.92 5.67 -13.98
C ILE A 325 9.65 6.89 -14.51
N ARG A 326 9.20 7.46 -15.62
CA ARG A 326 9.76 8.71 -16.16
C ARG A 326 9.23 9.92 -15.40
N ALA A 327 10.09 10.90 -15.17
CA ALA A 327 9.73 12.15 -14.52
C ALA A 327 10.68 13.29 -14.95
N LYS A 328 10.24 14.53 -14.76
CA LYS A 328 11.11 15.71 -14.77
C LYS A 328 11.41 16.18 -13.35
N ASP A 329 10.50 15.90 -12.44
CA ASP A 329 10.60 16.12 -11.00
C ASP A 329 9.97 14.92 -10.27
N SER A 330 10.57 14.48 -9.16
CA SER A 330 10.13 13.29 -8.46
C SER A 330 8.88 13.48 -7.59
N LEU A 331 8.41 14.71 -7.46
CA LEU A 331 7.25 15.07 -6.63
C LEU A 331 6.06 15.51 -7.48
N ASP A 332 6.24 16.53 -8.33
CA ASP A 332 5.16 17.25 -8.99
C ASP A 332 5.05 17.00 -10.51
N ASP A 333 6.15 16.58 -11.18
CA ASP A 333 6.18 16.36 -12.65
C ASP A 333 6.59 14.92 -12.99
N ILE A 334 5.71 13.98 -12.67
CA ILE A 334 5.85 12.55 -12.95
C ILE A 334 5.01 12.18 -14.16
N ASP A 335 5.59 11.47 -15.14
CA ASP A 335 4.84 10.80 -16.20
C ASP A 335 4.22 9.50 -15.64
N TRP A 336 3.10 9.66 -14.96
CA TRP A 336 2.40 8.59 -14.25
C TRP A 336 2.10 7.37 -15.12
N CYS A 337 1.85 7.58 -16.40
CA CYS A 337 1.48 6.50 -17.31
C CYS A 337 2.66 5.86 -18.03
N SER A 338 3.88 6.33 -17.84
CA SER A 338 5.07 5.63 -18.35
C SER A 338 5.28 4.27 -17.67
N SER A 339 4.83 4.12 -16.41
CA SER A 339 4.84 2.86 -15.67
C SER A 339 3.42 2.27 -15.55
N ASN A 340 3.31 0.95 -15.59
CA ASN A 340 2.07 0.25 -15.22
C ASN A 340 1.90 0.15 -13.71
N ASN A 341 3.00 0.20 -12.96
CA ASN A 341 3.00 0.25 -11.49
C ASN A 341 2.76 1.69 -11.00
N SER A 342 1.59 2.23 -11.32
CA SER A 342 1.19 3.60 -10.99
C SER A 342 -0.31 3.66 -10.70
N THR A 343 -0.67 3.94 -9.45
CA THR A 343 -2.05 4.14 -9.01
C THR A 343 -2.68 5.32 -9.73
N ASP A 344 -1.94 6.41 -9.87
CA ASP A 344 -2.41 7.67 -10.46
C ASP A 344 -2.57 7.64 -11.98
N CYS A 345 -1.95 6.67 -12.68
CA CYS A 345 -2.29 6.38 -14.07
C CYS A 345 -3.59 5.60 -14.19
N ALA A 346 -3.85 4.66 -13.26
CA ALA A 346 -4.99 3.76 -13.33
C ALA A 346 -6.32 4.43 -12.94
N LEU A 347 -6.33 5.21 -11.86
CA LEU A 347 -7.55 5.78 -11.27
C LEU A 347 -8.41 6.61 -12.23
N PRO A 348 -7.87 7.40 -13.20
CA PRO A 348 -8.68 8.08 -14.21
C PRO A 348 -9.42 7.15 -15.18
N ARG A 349 -9.18 5.85 -15.11
CA ARG A 349 -9.80 4.83 -15.97
C ARG A 349 -10.78 3.93 -15.24
N ILE A 350 -10.87 4.03 -13.92
CA ILE A 350 -11.70 3.20 -13.05
C ILE A 350 -13.02 3.92 -12.77
N THR A 351 -14.12 3.22 -12.98
CA THR A 351 -15.48 3.78 -12.81
C THR A 351 -16.30 3.13 -11.69
N VAL A 352 -15.86 1.97 -11.16
CA VAL A 352 -16.53 1.33 -10.02
C VAL A 352 -16.43 2.19 -8.76
N PRO A 353 -17.34 2.02 -7.78
CA PRO A 353 -17.24 2.68 -6.48
C PRO A 353 -15.84 2.54 -5.89
N THR A 354 -15.24 3.65 -5.46
CA THR A 354 -13.84 3.72 -5.02
C THR A 354 -13.71 4.42 -3.68
N LEU A 355 -13.20 3.73 -2.67
CA LEU A 355 -12.81 4.31 -1.38
C LEU A 355 -11.30 4.49 -1.33
N VAL A 356 -10.85 5.71 -1.04
CA VAL A 356 -9.45 6.01 -0.74
C VAL A 356 -9.33 6.26 0.75
N THR A 357 -8.36 5.66 1.41
CA THR A 357 -8.06 5.91 2.82
C THR A 357 -6.59 6.23 3.02
N ALA A 358 -6.29 7.12 3.96
CA ALA A 358 -4.93 7.45 4.36
C ALA A 358 -4.74 7.27 5.86
N MET A 359 -3.54 6.91 6.28
CA MET A 359 -3.17 6.77 7.68
C MET A 359 -2.55 8.05 8.22
N GLY A 360 -3.16 8.62 9.28
CA GLY A 360 -2.81 9.93 9.82
C GLY A 360 -1.41 10.03 10.44
N ALA A 361 -0.77 8.90 10.70
CA ALA A 361 0.61 8.82 11.16
C ALA A 361 1.56 8.27 10.07
N HIS A 362 1.25 8.51 8.78
CA HIS A 362 2.09 8.09 7.65
C HIS A 362 2.33 9.23 6.65
N TYR A 363 3.25 9.05 5.70
CA TYR A 363 3.62 10.08 4.72
C TYR A 363 2.83 10.01 3.39
N PHE A 364 1.86 9.08 3.26
CA PHE A 364 1.02 8.97 2.06
C PHE A 364 -0.26 9.80 2.09
N ILE A 365 -0.41 10.72 3.05
CA ILE A 365 -1.63 11.57 3.14
C ILE A 365 -1.85 12.35 1.85
N ARG A 366 -0.80 13.02 1.35
CA ARG A 366 -0.91 13.80 0.11
C ARG A 366 -1.06 12.91 -1.12
N ASP A 367 -0.34 11.79 -1.18
CA ASP A 367 -0.51 10.83 -2.28
C ASP A 367 -1.95 10.27 -2.31
N SER A 368 -2.52 9.95 -1.17
CA SER A 368 -3.92 9.48 -1.08
C SER A 368 -4.93 10.56 -1.50
N GLU A 369 -4.68 11.82 -1.17
CA GLU A 369 -5.52 12.94 -1.68
C GLU A 369 -5.43 13.04 -3.21
N ILE A 370 -4.24 12.89 -3.80
CA ILE A 370 -4.03 12.87 -5.25
C ILE A 370 -4.78 11.69 -5.88
N HIS A 371 -4.74 10.50 -5.28
CA HIS A 371 -5.52 9.33 -5.72
C HIS A 371 -7.01 9.65 -5.77
N TYR A 372 -7.55 10.24 -4.70
CA TYR A 372 -8.95 10.66 -4.66
C TYR A 372 -9.29 11.69 -5.73
N GLU A 373 -8.45 12.72 -5.91
CA GLU A 373 -8.65 13.76 -6.92
C GLU A 373 -8.67 13.17 -8.34
N LYS A 374 -7.74 12.25 -8.65
CA LYS A 374 -7.60 11.62 -9.97
C LYS A 374 -8.62 10.53 -10.27
N SER A 375 -9.27 9.97 -9.26
CA SER A 375 -10.27 8.92 -9.46
C SER A 375 -11.44 9.42 -10.31
N ALA A 376 -11.74 8.70 -11.41
CA ALA A 376 -12.88 8.98 -12.28
C ALA A 376 -14.20 8.37 -11.79
N SER A 377 -14.18 7.61 -10.70
CA SER A 377 -15.40 7.08 -10.10
C SER A 377 -16.34 8.22 -9.69
N ARG A 378 -17.63 8.11 -10.05
CA ARG A 378 -18.67 9.05 -9.60
C ARG A 378 -19.09 8.79 -8.15
N ASP A 379 -18.95 7.56 -7.70
CA ASP A 379 -19.15 7.15 -6.31
C ASP A 379 -17.78 6.92 -5.66
N LYS A 380 -17.18 8.00 -5.18
CA LYS A 380 -15.88 7.97 -4.52
C LYS A 380 -15.89 8.69 -3.20
N ASP A 381 -15.06 8.21 -2.27
CA ASP A 381 -14.88 8.83 -0.97
C ASP A 381 -13.41 8.84 -0.58
N PHE A 382 -13.03 9.79 0.29
CA PHE A 382 -11.70 9.88 0.88
C PHE A 382 -11.81 10.19 2.36
N ILE A 383 -11.03 9.47 3.17
CA ILE A 383 -10.98 9.67 4.62
C ILE A 383 -9.58 9.40 5.15
N VAL A 384 -9.11 10.24 6.06
CA VAL A 384 -7.87 10.03 6.82
C VAL A 384 -8.22 9.47 8.19
N ILE A 385 -7.46 8.50 8.68
CA ILE A 385 -7.67 7.85 9.98
C ILE A 385 -6.70 8.46 11.00
N GLU A 386 -7.24 9.14 12.01
CA GLU A 386 -6.44 9.83 13.02
C GLU A 386 -5.45 8.87 13.69
N GLY A 387 -4.17 9.23 13.70
CA GLY A 387 -3.13 8.53 14.44
C GLY A 387 -2.84 7.08 14.02
N ALA A 388 -3.44 6.59 12.94
CA ALA A 388 -3.13 5.26 12.42
C ALA A 388 -1.78 5.24 11.70
N THR A 389 -0.99 4.20 11.93
CA THR A 389 0.25 3.92 11.18
C THR A 389 -0.03 3.26 9.84
N HIS A 390 0.98 3.13 8.98
CA HIS A 390 0.86 2.37 7.74
C HIS A 390 0.36 0.93 7.94
N GLY A 391 0.72 0.30 9.03
CA GLY A 391 0.24 -1.04 9.42
C GLY A 391 -1.17 -1.07 10.04
N ILE A 392 -1.90 0.05 9.99
CA ILE A 392 -3.27 0.24 10.52
C ILE A 392 -3.32 0.34 12.05
N SER A 393 -2.26 -0.02 12.74
CA SER A 393 -2.18 0.05 14.21
C SER A 393 -2.12 1.50 14.73
N PRO A 394 -2.51 1.75 16.00
CA PRO A 394 -2.30 3.05 16.63
C PRO A 394 -0.81 3.46 16.67
N CYS A 395 -0.52 4.73 16.36
CA CYS A 395 0.82 5.29 16.50
C CYS A 395 1.10 5.69 17.95
N THR A 396 1.45 4.74 18.82
CA THR A 396 1.78 5.02 20.22
C THR A 396 2.96 6.00 20.37
N ALA A 397 3.94 5.95 19.44
CA ALA A 397 5.06 6.89 19.41
C ALA A 397 4.67 8.33 19.03
N CYS A 398 3.48 8.53 18.42
CA CYS A 398 2.96 9.84 18.04
C CYS A 398 2.07 10.45 19.13
N GLU A 399 1.67 9.67 20.14
CA GLU A 399 0.75 10.11 21.17
C GLU A 399 1.34 11.20 22.08
N THR A 400 0.51 12.14 22.49
CA THR A 400 0.79 13.13 23.53
C THR A 400 0.19 12.71 24.88
N THR A 401 -0.86 11.88 24.84
CA THR A 401 -1.47 11.25 26.01
C THR A 401 -1.69 9.77 25.73
N PRO A 402 -1.43 8.86 26.69
CA PRO A 402 -1.59 7.42 26.49
C PRO A 402 -2.99 7.05 25.96
N GLY A 403 -3.05 6.24 24.91
CA GLY A 403 -4.30 5.79 24.30
C GLY A 403 -5.00 6.79 23.39
N GLN A 404 -4.34 7.90 23.04
CA GLN A 404 -4.91 8.95 22.19
C GLN A 404 -5.45 8.42 20.86
N TYR A 405 -4.86 7.35 20.33
CA TYR A 405 -5.22 6.76 19.04
C TYR A 405 -5.70 5.30 19.14
N ALA A 406 -6.06 4.83 20.35
CA ALA A 406 -6.34 3.42 20.61
C ALA A 406 -7.44 2.79 19.74
N ASN A 407 -8.38 3.58 19.23
CA ASN A 407 -9.49 3.11 18.41
C ASN A 407 -9.25 3.23 16.88
N SER A 408 -8.09 3.70 16.46
CA SER A 408 -7.84 3.97 15.02
C SER A 408 -8.08 2.75 14.14
N GLU A 409 -7.60 1.58 14.52
CA GLU A 409 -7.82 0.31 13.82
C GLU A 409 -9.30 -0.07 13.73
N LYS A 410 -9.99 -0.10 14.88
CA LYS A 410 -11.42 -0.43 14.94
C LYS A 410 -12.25 0.53 14.09
N ASN A 411 -12.03 1.83 14.25
CA ASN A 411 -12.75 2.87 13.53
C ASN A 411 -12.54 2.76 12.02
N PHE A 412 -11.32 2.45 11.59
CA PHE A 412 -11.01 2.21 10.19
C PHE A 412 -11.84 1.05 9.61
N PHE A 413 -11.78 -0.15 10.24
CA PHE A 413 -12.50 -1.31 9.71
C PHE A 413 -14.02 -1.15 9.79
N ASP A 414 -14.54 -0.47 10.79
CA ASP A 414 -15.96 -0.14 10.89
C ASP A 414 -16.39 0.83 9.76
N TYR A 415 -15.51 1.79 9.40
CA TYR A 415 -15.79 2.70 8.30
C TYR A 415 -15.80 1.96 6.95
N VAL A 416 -14.78 1.16 6.67
CA VAL A 416 -14.71 0.36 5.44
C VAL A 416 -15.92 -0.55 5.33
N THR A 417 -16.29 -1.23 6.41
CA THR A 417 -17.46 -2.13 6.44
C THR A 417 -18.74 -1.40 6.08
N ARG A 418 -19.03 -0.27 6.73
CA ARG A 418 -20.22 0.54 6.42
C ARG A 418 -20.20 1.04 4.97
N TRP A 419 -19.04 1.49 4.50
CA TRP A 419 -18.91 2.00 3.14
C TRP A 419 -19.19 0.93 2.08
N VAL A 420 -18.63 -0.27 2.27
CA VAL A 420 -18.84 -1.42 1.35
C VAL A 420 -20.29 -1.92 1.45
N ALA A 421 -20.81 -2.18 2.65
CA ALA A 421 -22.16 -2.72 2.84
C ALA A 421 -23.28 -1.77 2.36
N ALA A 422 -23.03 -0.46 2.30
CA ALA A 422 -23.99 0.51 1.78
C ALA A 422 -24.11 0.50 0.23
N ARG A 423 -23.20 -0.17 -0.48
CA ARG A 423 -23.09 -0.14 -1.95
C ARG A 423 -23.33 -1.48 -2.61
N PHE A 424 -23.13 -2.53 -1.89
CA PHE A 424 -23.13 -3.89 -2.42
C PHE A 424 -24.01 -4.83 -1.59
#